data_0be0a9eb7ed6a7bd3cb44f81d048dfdc
#
_entry.id   0be0a9eb7ed6a7bd3cb44f81d048dfdc
#
_cell.length_a   1.000
_cell.length_b   1.000
_cell.length_c   1.000
_cell.angle_alpha   90.00
_cell.angle_beta   90.00
_cell.angle_gamma   90.00
#
_symmetry.space_group_name_H-M   'P 1'
#
loop_
_entity.id
_entity.type
_entity.pdbx_description
1 polymer ?
#
loop_
_entity_poly.entity_id
_entity_poly.type
_entity_poly.pdbx_seq_one_letter_code
_entity_poly.pdbx_strand_id
1 'polypeptide(L)'
;MIDVIKDCPLLLMYWDFKLNHLDIETTKINRRACAHWICPDCSYSWEAKVYDVYRSSLNSKAFCPCCQLGKLLVKEKNSIPAVFPDFENYINFHHENKDTILEELWNEKFNSKRVFHLKCPTCRVSWRDTVMNLRLFQSEDKELFHLDCNEWGYHYYYHEVYPNLAKIYSDDSNQISFAQLQLHHNVTLPVQWKCDHCNSQF
;
A
#
# COMPACT_ATOMS: atom_id res chain seq x y z
N MET A 1 29.26 16.01 -18.26
CA MET A 1 27.84 16.11 -18.71
C MET A 1 27.52 14.76 -19.34
N ILE A 2 26.43 14.10 -18.92
CA ILE A 2 26.03 12.80 -19.49
C ILE A 2 25.34 13.08 -20.83
N ASP A 3 26.00 12.79 -21.95
CA ASP A 3 25.47 13.13 -23.27
C ASP A 3 24.98 11.91 -24.05
N VAL A 4 25.48 10.72 -23.75
CA VAL A 4 25.12 9.47 -24.42
C VAL A 4 24.67 8.40 -23.44
N ILE A 5 23.92 7.40 -23.94
CA ILE A 5 23.28 6.37 -23.10
C ILE A 5 24.32 5.55 -22.32
N LYS A 6 25.46 5.22 -22.93
CA LYS A 6 26.51 4.44 -22.29
C LYS A 6 27.04 5.04 -20.99
N ASP A 7 27.00 6.38 -20.87
CA ASP A 7 27.50 7.10 -19.71
C ASP A 7 26.47 7.14 -18.55
N CYS A 8 25.30 6.55 -18.76
CA CYS A 8 24.23 6.49 -17.77
C CYS A 8 23.92 5.04 -17.34
N PRO A 9 24.56 4.52 -16.28
CA PRO A 9 24.37 3.14 -15.83
C PRO A 9 22.89 2.79 -15.58
N LEU A 10 22.13 3.74 -15.07
CA LEU A 10 20.69 3.52 -14.82
C LEU A 10 19.90 3.26 -16.11
N LEU A 11 20.18 3.98 -17.17
CA LEU A 11 19.53 3.73 -18.46
C LEU A 11 19.93 2.39 -19.05
N LEU A 12 21.21 2.00 -18.88
CA LEU A 12 21.70 0.71 -19.36
C LEU A 12 21.02 -0.49 -18.68
N MET A 13 20.70 -0.39 -17.40
CA MET A 13 19.96 -1.44 -16.68
C MET A 13 18.59 -1.74 -17.29
N TYR A 14 17.95 -0.74 -17.87
CA TYR A 14 16.62 -0.85 -18.46
C TYR A 14 16.64 -0.93 -19.98
N TRP A 15 17.82 -0.86 -20.62
CA TRP A 15 17.95 -0.89 -22.06
C TRP A 15 17.66 -2.28 -22.62
N ASP A 16 16.69 -2.38 -23.54
CA ASP A 16 16.43 -3.65 -24.22
C ASP A 16 17.41 -3.85 -25.39
N PHE A 17 18.50 -4.57 -25.11
CA PHE A 17 19.53 -4.87 -26.12
C PHE A 17 19.04 -5.74 -27.29
N LYS A 18 17.87 -6.39 -27.16
CA LYS A 18 17.34 -7.25 -28.22
C LYS A 18 16.49 -6.47 -29.21
N LEU A 19 15.71 -5.50 -28.72
CA LEU A 19 14.76 -4.74 -29.52
C LEU A 19 15.34 -3.41 -30.02
N ASN A 20 16.33 -2.85 -29.35
CA ASN A 20 16.95 -1.61 -29.77
C ASN A 20 17.97 -1.85 -30.89
N HIS A 21 17.80 -1.11 -31.95
CA HIS A 21 18.79 -1.00 -33.04
C HIS A 21 19.70 0.24 -32.91
N LEU A 22 19.46 1.04 -31.88
CA LEU A 22 20.22 2.24 -31.57
C LEU A 22 21.53 1.85 -30.89
N ASP A 23 22.62 2.45 -31.33
CA ASP A 23 23.93 2.25 -30.74
C ASP A 23 24.05 3.11 -29.46
N ILE A 24 24.31 2.46 -28.33
CA ILE A 24 24.42 3.12 -27.02
C ILE A 24 25.62 4.06 -26.94
N GLU A 25 26.65 3.83 -27.75
CA GLU A 25 27.89 4.64 -27.82
C GLU A 25 27.65 6.02 -28.42
N THR A 26 26.73 6.09 -29.39
CA THR A 26 26.48 7.30 -30.18
C THR A 26 25.11 7.90 -29.92
N THR A 27 24.17 7.15 -29.33
CA THR A 27 22.82 7.65 -29.09
C THR A 27 22.81 8.68 -27.98
N LYS A 28 22.49 9.91 -28.34
CA LYS A 28 22.38 11.03 -27.40
C LYS A 28 21.10 10.97 -26.59
N ILE A 29 21.18 11.39 -25.33
CA ILE A 29 20.04 11.58 -24.46
C ILE A 29 19.29 12.83 -24.91
N ASN A 30 18.44 12.72 -25.90
CA ASN A 30 17.66 13.82 -26.44
C ASN A 30 16.15 13.48 -26.53
N ARG A 31 15.32 14.51 -26.70
CA ARG A 31 13.87 14.38 -26.71
C ARG A 31 13.26 13.61 -27.87
N ARG A 32 14.01 13.38 -28.96
CA ARG A 32 13.49 12.81 -30.19
C ARG A 32 13.69 11.30 -30.32
N ALA A 33 14.74 10.78 -29.70
CA ALA A 33 15.04 9.35 -29.78
C ALA A 33 14.04 8.54 -28.93
N CYS A 34 13.33 7.61 -29.56
CA CYS A 34 12.56 6.55 -28.88
C CYS A 34 13.41 5.29 -28.82
N ALA A 35 13.24 4.56 -27.71
CA ALA A 35 13.92 3.30 -27.47
C ALA A 35 13.00 2.31 -26.79
N HIS A 36 13.36 1.03 -26.87
CA HIS A 36 12.72 -0.05 -26.14
C HIS A 36 13.43 -0.25 -24.80
N TRP A 37 12.63 -0.39 -23.77
CA TRP A 37 13.08 -0.55 -22.40
C TRP A 37 12.52 -1.84 -21.82
N ILE A 38 13.26 -2.48 -20.96
CA ILE A 38 12.84 -3.67 -20.25
C ILE A 38 13.13 -3.51 -18.75
N CYS A 39 12.16 -3.77 -17.90
CA CYS A 39 12.34 -3.68 -16.46
C CYS A 39 13.10 -4.92 -15.95
N PRO A 40 14.22 -4.77 -15.24
CA PRO A 40 14.93 -5.90 -14.66
C PRO A 40 14.12 -6.63 -13.59
N ASP A 41 13.22 -5.92 -12.87
CA ASP A 41 12.45 -6.48 -11.75
C ASP A 41 11.24 -7.30 -12.22
N CYS A 42 10.45 -6.78 -13.19
CA CYS A 42 9.21 -7.41 -13.61
C CYS A 42 9.20 -7.85 -15.08
N SER A 43 10.29 -7.66 -15.81
CA SER A 43 10.41 -8.01 -17.24
C SER A 43 9.34 -7.38 -18.15
N TYR A 44 8.71 -6.28 -17.71
CA TYR A 44 7.80 -5.52 -18.54
C TYR A 44 8.59 -4.72 -19.57
N SER A 45 8.24 -4.87 -20.86
CA SER A 45 8.86 -4.12 -21.96
C SER A 45 7.95 -3.00 -22.41
N TRP A 46 8.53 -1.81 -22.68
CA TRP A 46 7.79 -0.65 -23.17
C TRP A 46 8.65 0.19 -24.10
N GLU A 47 8.01 1.01 -24.90
CA GLU A 47 8.67 2.02 -25.73
C GLU A 47 8.49 3.41 -25.11
N ALA A 48 9.58 4.16 -25.02
CA ALA A 48 9.55 5.54 -24.54
C ALA A 48 10.74 6.33 -25.06
N LYS A 49 10.62 7.66 -25.06
CA LYS A 49 11.73 8.54 -25.42
C LYS A 49 12.85 8.45 -24.38
N VAL A 50 14.07 8.38 -24.85
CA VAL A 50 15.26 8.30 -23.97
C VAL A 50 15.27 9.44 -22.95
N TYR A 51 14.96 10.65 -23.39
CA TYR A 51 14.91 11.81 -22.50
C TYR A 51 13.87 11.68 -21.38
N ASP A 52 12.68 11.14 -21.67
CA ASP A 52 11.61 11.03 -20.69
C ASP A 52 11.97 10.00 -19.61
N VAL A 53 12.59 8.89 -20.01
CA VAL A 53 13.09 7.88 -19.06
C VAL A 53 14.24 8.46 -18.25
N TYR A 54 15.19 9.15 -18.88
CA TYR A 54 16.29 9.81 -18.18
C TYR A 54 15.78 10.85 -17.16
N ARG A 55 14.84 11.70 -17.54
CA ARG A 55 14.23 12.68 -16.64
C ARG A 55 13.51 12.03 -15.47
N SER A 56 12.81 10.94 -15.69
CA SER A 56 12.18 10.16 -14.63
C SER A 56 13.21 9.63 -13.64
N SER A 57 14.37 9.20 -14.13
CA SER A 57 15.48 8.71 -13.31
C SER A 57 16.02 9.75 -12.34
N LEU A 58 16.12 10.99 -12.81
CA LEU A 58 16.63 12.09 -11.98
C LEU A 58 15.67 12.47 -10.86
N ASN A 59 14.36 12.36 -11.10
CA ASN A 59 13.35 12.87 -10.18
C ASN A 59 12.85 11.84 -9.17
N SER A 60 12.69 10.58 -9.57
CA SER A 60 11.97 9.60 -8.74
C SER A 60 12.68 8.27 -8.55
N LYS A 61 13.78 8.02 -9.25
CA LYS A 61 14.42 6.71 -9.37
C LYS A 61 13.47 5.59 -9.82
N ALA A 62 12.30 5.94 -10.33
CA ALA A 62 11.26 5.02 -10.77
C ALA A 62 11.08 5.15 -12.29
N PHE A 63 11.25 4.04 -13.01
CA PHE A 63 11.25 4.01 -14.48
C PHE A 63 10.10 3.18 -15.02
N CYS A 64 9.90 2.00 -14.45
CA CYS A 64 8.96 1.05 -15.00
C CYS A 64 7.51 1.53 -14.82
N PRO A 65 6.76 1.69 -15.95
CA PRO A 65 5.36 2.10 -15.86
C PRO A 65 4.46 1.02 -15.24
N CYS A 66 4.93 -0.21 -15.15
CA CYS A 66 4.22 -1.33 -14.53
C CYS A 66 4.49 -1.40 -13.01
N CYS A 67 5.59 -1.99 -12.58
CA CYS A 67 5.82 -2.32 -11.16
C CYS A 67 6.21 -1.13 -10.29
N GLN A 68 6.85 -0.09 -10.84
CA GLN A 68 7.32 1.05 -10.06
C GLN A 68 6.34 2.23 -10.08
N LEU A 69 5.82 2.59 -11.26
CA LEU A 69 4.91 3.72 -11.41
C LEU A 69 3.43 3.32 -11.32
N GLY A 70 3.09 2.04 -11.55
CA GLY A 70 1.72 1.55 -11.54
C GLY A 70 0.78 2.29 -12.50
N LYS A 71 1.31 2.83 -13.62
CA LYS A 71 0.51 3.58 -14.60
C LYS A 71 -0.36 2.67 -15.46
N LEU A 72 0.19 1.53 -15.83
CA LEU A 72 -0.48 0.53 -16.67
C LEU A 72 -0.82 -0.70 -15.86
N LEU A 73 -2.01 -1.26 -16.06
CA LEU A 73 -2.37 -2.54 -15.48
C LEU A 73 -1.83 -3.67 -16.37
N VAL A 74 -1.00 -4.52 -15.78
CA VAL A 74 -0.59 -5.81 -16.33
C VAL A 74 -0.94 -6.84 -15.28
N LYS A 75 -2.06 -7.57 -15.49
CA LYS A 75 -2.72 -8.39 -14.47
C LYS A 75 -1.76 -9.27 -13.68
N GLU A 76 -0.91 -10.00 -14.36
CA GLU A 76 0.02 -10.97 -13.76
C GLU A 76 1.25 -10.33 -13.11
N LYS A 77 1.39 -8.99 -13.17
CA LYS A 77 2.58 -8.29 -12.68
C LYS A 77 2.28 -7.24 -11.62
N ASN A 78 1.19 -6.50 -11.78
CA ASN A 78 0.92 -5.36 -10.90
C ASN A 78 -0.55 -5.21 -10.48
N SER A 79 -1.38 -6.21 -10.71
CA SER A 79 -2.68 -6.29 -10.04
C SER A 79 -2.50 -6.51 -8.53
N ILE A 80 -3.56 -6.29 -7.76
CA ILE A 80 -3.51 -6.51 -6.31
C ILE A 80 -3.08 -7.94 -5.97
N PRO A 81 -3.68 -9.03 -6.53
CA PRO A 81 -3.27 -10.38 -6.21
C PRO A 81 -1.85 -10.73 -6.68
N ALA A 82 -1.37 -10.12 -7.76
CA ALA A 82 -0.01 -10.37 -8.25
C ALA A 82 1.07 -9.79 -7.33
N VAL A 83 0.78 -8.66 -6.67
CA VAL A 83 1.72 -7.99 -5.76
C VAL A 83 1.51 -8.42 -4.32
N PHE A 84 0.26 -8.69 -3.94
CA PHE A 84 -0.17 -9.09 -2.60
C PHE A 84 -1.01 -10.36 -2.67
N PRO A 85 -0.40 -11.54 -2.80
CA PRO A 85 -1.12 -12.81 -2.96
C PRO A 85 -2.11 -13.10 -1.82
N ASP A 86 -1.78 -12.67 -0.61
CA ASP A 86 -2.59 -12.90 0.59
C ASP A 86 -3.65 -11.83 0.83
N PHE A 87 -3.80 -10.85 -0.07
CA PHE A 87 -4.74 -9.74 0.12
C PHE A 87 -6.20 -10.21 0.29
N GLU A 88 -6.58 -11.29 -0.38
CA GLU A 88 -7.94 -11.85 -0.24
C GLU A 88 -8.28 -12.24 1.20
N ASN A 89 -7.28 -12.64 2.01
CA ASN A 89 -7.47 -13.00 3.41
C ASN A 89 -7.90 -11.81 4.28
N TYR A 90 -7.67 -10.60 3.78
CA TYR A 90 -8.05 -9.35 4.43
C TYR A 90 -9.40 -8.81 3.99
N ILE A 91 -10.01 -9.35 2.93
CA ILE A 91 -11.33 -8.90 2.46
C ILE A 91 -12.43 -9.32 3.45
N ASN A 92 -13.26 -8.37 3.83
CA ASN A 92 -14.43 -8.63 4.64
C ASN A 92 -15.63 -8.99 3.75
N PHE A 93 -15.78 -10.26 3.46
CA PHE A 93 -16.85 -10.79 2.58
C PHE A 93 -18.27 -10.67 3.17
N HIS A 94 -18.44 -10.17 4.40
CA HIS A 94 -19.77 -9.80 4.90
C HIS A 94 -20.34 -8.57 4.18
N HIS A 95 -19.47 -7.75 3.60
CA HIS A 95 -19.83 -6.52 2.91
C HIS A 95 -19.58 -6.60 1.40
N GLU A 96 -18.95 -7.65 0.93
CA GLU A 96 -18.53 -7.80 -0.47
C GLU A 96 -18.97 -9.19 -0.97
N ASN A 97 -19.45 -9.25 -2.22
CA ASN A 97 -19.67 -10.55 -2.86
C ASN A 97 -18.31 -11.17 -3.21
N LYS A 98 -18.03 -12.36 -2.69
CA LYS A 98 -16.72 -12.99 -2.81
C LYS A 98 -16.27 -13.17 -4.25
N ASP A 99 -17.12 -13.75 -5.09
CA ASP A 99 -16.72 -14.09 -6.47
C ASP A 99 -16.50 -12.81 -7.30
N THR A 100 -17.37 -11.82 -7.12
CA THR A 100 -17.25 -10.54 -7.81
C THR A 100 -15.99 -9.79 -7.39
N ILE A 101 -15.73 -9.68 -6.07
CA ILE A 101 -14.60 -8.92 -5.57
C ILE A 101 -13.27 -9.57 -5.96
N LEU A 102 -13.16 -10.90 -5.92
CA LEU A 102 -11.95 -11.60 -6.32
C LEU A 102 -11.62 -11.38 -7.81
N GLU A 103 -12.62 -11.39 -8.68
CA GLU A 103 -12.42 -11.04 -10.09
C GLU A 103 -11.99 -9.58 -10.26
N GLU A 104 -12.63 -8.67 -9.53
CA GLU A 104 -12.31 -7.23 -9.57
C GLU A 104 -10.90 -6.93 -9.08
N LEU A 105 -10.37 -7.65 -8.08
CA LEU A 105 -9.00 -7.49 -7.60
C LEU A 105 -7.95 -7.66 -8.70
N TRP A 106 -8.17 -8.58 -9.64
CA TRP A 106 -7.31 -8.76 -10.80
C TRP A 106 -7.37 -7.60 -11.81
N ASN A 107 -8.41 -6.80 -11.75
CA ASN A 107 -8.59 -5.60 -12.57
C ASN A 107 -8.15 -4.31 -11.86
N GLU A 108 -7.71 -4.42 -10.61
CA GLU A 108 -7.20 -3.32 -9.81
C GLU A 108 -5.68 -3.37 -9.66
N LYS A 109 -5.04 -2.22 -9.80
CA LYS A 109 -3.59 -2.08 -9.61
C LYS A 109 -3.23 -2.05 -8.13
N PHE A 110 -2.03 -2.51 -7.81
CA PHE A 110 -1.48 -2.49 -6.44
C PHE A 110 -1.47 -1.10 -5.78
N ASN A 111 -1.53 -0.02 -6.55
CA ASN A 111 -1.60 1.36 -6.06
C ASN A 111 -3.00 1.97 -6.25
N SER A 112 -4.03 1.14 -6.36
CA SER A 112 -5.41 1.58 -6.47
C SER A 112 -5.82 2.42 -5.26
N LYS A 113 -6.63 3.45 -5.53
CA LYS A 113 -7.28 4.28 -4.52
C LYS A 113 -8.66 3.76 -4.12
N ARG A 114 -9.05 2.61 -4.65
CA ARG A 114 -10.30 1.97 -4.28
C ARG A 114 -10.25 1.60 -2.79
N VAL A 115 -11.32 1.91 -2.09
CA VAL A 115 -11.50 1.57 -0.69
C VAL A 115 -12.17 0.21 -0.60
N PHE A 116 -11.58 -0.69 0.16
CA PHE A 116 -12.08 -2.03 0.43
C PHE A 116 -12.60 -2.12 1.87
N HIS A 117 -13.59 -2.98 2.08
CA HIS A 117 -13.96 -3.43 3.43
C HIS A 117 -13.01 -4.56 3.82
N LEU A 118 -12.21 -4.32 4.83
CA LEU A 118 -11.14 -5.20 5.26
C LEU A 118 -11.43 -5.80 6.63
N LYS A 119 -10.86 -6.97 6.89
CA LYS A 119 -10.89 -7.66 8.18
C LYS A 119 -9.55 -8.32 8.42
N CYS A 120 -8.93 -8.02 9.53
CA CYS A 120 -7.66 -8.64 9.88
C CYS A 120 -7.85 -10.16 10.14
N PRO A 121 -7.08 -11.04 9.48
CA PRO A 121 -7.16 -12.46 9.73
C PRO A 121 -6.73 -12.84 11.16
N THR A 122 -5.86 -12.06 11.77
CA THR A 122 -5.31 -12.29 13.13
C THR A 122 -6.24 -11.79 14.21
N CYS A 123 -6.53 -10.48 14.26
CA CYS A 123 -7.28 -9.86 15.36
C CYS A 123 -8.79 -9.72 15.08
N ARG A 124 -9.24 -10.04 13.85
CA ARG A 124 -10.65 -10.00 13.41
C ARG A 124 -11.28 -8.61 13.32
N VAL A 125 -10.54 -7.55 13.61
CA VAL A 125 -11.04 -6.19 13.45
C VAL A 125 -11.32 -5.90 11.98
N SER A 126 -12.42 -5.19 11.75
CA SER A 126 -12.83 -4.73 10.43
C SER A 126 -12.62 -3.23 10.29
N TRP A 127 -12.10 -2.81 9.14
CA TRP A 127 -11.91 -1.38 8.82
C TRP A 127 -12.10 -1.16 7.31
N ARG A 128 -11.98 0.09 6.88
CA ARG A 128 -12.01 0.45 5.46
C ARG A 128 -10.73 1.15 5.09
N ASP A 129 -10.07 0.68 4.06
CA ASP A 129 -8.83 1.30 3.59
C ASP A 129 -8.55 0.98 2.12
N THR A 130 -7.54 1.63 1.58
CA THR A 130 -7.00 1.39 0.23
C THR A 130 -5.80 0.44 0.32
N VAL A 131 -5.55 -0.28 -0.78
CA VAL A 131 -4.33 -1.11 -0.88
C VAL A 131 -3.07 -0.26 -0.72
N MET A 132 -3.10 0.97 -1.23
CA MET A 132 -1.95 1.87 -1.14
C MET A 132 -1.56 2.20 0.30
N ASN A 133 -2.54 2.39 1.18
CA ASN A 133 -2.27 2.63 2.60
C ASN A 133 -1.74 1.38 3.30
N LEU A 134 -2.33 0.21 3.03
CA LEU A 134 -1.83 -1.06 3.57
C LEU A 134 -0.37 -1.33 3.17
N ARG A 135 0.02 -0.95 1.97
CA ARG A 135 1.40 -1.09 1.51
C ARG A 135 2.41 -0.29 2.35
N LEU A 136 2.01 0.83 2.94
CA LEU A 136 2.88 1.61 3.82
C LEU A 136 3.28 0.82 5.07
N PHE A 137 2.51 -0.19 5.43
CA PHE A 137 2.72 -1.05 6.60
C PHE A 137 3.14 -2.46 6.24
N GLN A 138 3.70 -2.65 5.05
CA GLN A 138 4.22 -3.93 4.62
C GLN A 138 5.54 -4.23 5.31
N SER A 139 5.67 -5.42 5.92
CA SER A 139 6.92 -5.90 6.48
C SER A 139 7.99 -6.14 5.40
N GLU A 140 9.25 -6.32 5.81
CA GLU A 140 10.34 -6.73 4.89
C GLU A 140 10.02 -8.06 4.20
N ASP A 141 9.29 -8.95 4.87
CA ASP A 141 8.84 -10.25 4.34
C ASP A 141 7.59 -10.13 3.43
N LYS A 142 7.16 -8.91 3.09
CA LYS A 142 6.00 -8.58 2.26
C LYS A 142 4.66 -9.04 2.83
N GLU A 143 4.59 -9.36 4.10
CA GLU A 143 3.32 -9.61 4.77
C GLU A 143 2.56 -8.30 4.95
N LEU A 144 1.28 -8.31 4.56
CA LEU A 144 0.37 -7.20 4.82
C LEU A 144 -0.07 -7.28 6.29
N PHE A 145 0.03 -6.17 6.98
CA PHE A 145 -0.54 -6.04 8.31
C PHE A 145 -1.14 -4.64 8.47
N HIS A 146 -2.08 -4.49 9.34
CA HIS A 146 -2.52 -3.17 9.75
C HIS A 146 -1.71 -2.72 10.98
N LEU A 147 -1.51 -1.42 11.04
CA LEU A 147 -0.60 -0.79 12.01
C LEU A 147 -0.85 -1.24 13.45
N ASP A 148 -2.11 -1.33 13.79
CA ASP A 148 -2.54 -1.57 15.17
C ASP A 148 -2.34 -3.02 15.63
N CYS A 149 -2.19 -3.98 14.70
CA CYS A 149 -2.00 -5.38 15.05
C CYS A 149 -0.61 -5.67 15.63
N ASN A 150 0.41 -4.90 15.22
CA ASN A 150 1.79 -5.12 15.60
C ASN A 150 2.35 -4.12 16.61
N GLU A 151 1.95 -2.85 16.57
CA GLU A 151 2.56 -1.81 17.40
C GLU A 151 1.68 -1.34 18.57
N TRP A 152 0.34 -1.35 18.42
CA TRP A 152 -0.57 -0.74 19.39
C TRP A 152 -1.78 -1.62 19.74
N GLY A 153 -1.66 -2.91 19.46
CA GLY A 153 -2.47 -3.93 20.10
C GLY A 153 -3.98 -3.80 19.98
N TYR A 154 -4.54 -4.24 18.86
CA TYR A 154 -5.89 -4.80 18.89
C TYR A 154 -6.03 -5.97 19.87
N HIS A 155 -4.91 -6.42 20.44
CA HIS A 155 -4.83 -7.46 21.47
C HIS A 155 -4.93 -6.89 22.89
N TYR A 156 -4.83 -5.55 23.06
CA TYR A 156 -4.87 -4.94 24.39
C TYR A 156 -6.17 -4.19 24.61
N TYR A 157 -6.83 -4.54 25.67
CA TYR A 157 -7.97 -3.81 26.17
C TYR A 157 -7.51 -2.73 27.16
N TYR A 158 -8.26 -1.63 27.23
CA TYR A 158 -7.95 -0.55 28.16
C TYR A 158 -7.89 -1.02 29.61
N HIS A 159 -8.75 -1.97 30.01
CA HIS A 159 -8.77 -2.51 31.37
C HIS A 159 -7.49 -3.29 31.70
N GLU A 160 -6.79 -3.84 30.73
CA GLU A 160 -5.52 -4.56 30.93
C GLU A 160 -4.33 -3.61 31.06
N VAL A 161 -4.29 -2.58 30.21
CA VAL A 161 -3.15 -1.64 30.16
C VAL A 161 -3.32 -0.47 31.12
N TYR A 162 -4.54 0.02 31.26
CA TYR A 162 -4.88 1.18 32.09
C TYR A 162 -6.06 0.89 33.03
N PRO A 163 -5.94 -0.06 33.97
CA PRO A 163 -7.06 -0.47 34.80
C PRO A 163 -7.66 0.67 35.64
N ASN A 164 -6.86 1.67 35.98
CA ASN A 164 -7.31 2.83 36.73
C ASN A 164 -8.33 3.71 35.98
N LEU A 165 -8.36 3.64 34.65
CA LEU A 165 -9.31 4.41 33.83
C LEU A 165 -10.76 3.87 33.99
N ALA A 166 -10.94 2.64 34.47
CA ALA A 166 -12.27 2.09 34.76
C ALA A 166 -13.09 2.98 35.71
N LYS A 167 -12.43 3.71 36.63
CA LYS A 167 -13.08 4.59 37.59
C LYS A 167 -13.72 5.84 36.96
N ILE A 168 -13.20 6.25 35.83
CA ILE A 168 -13.64 7.46 35.11
C ILE A 168 -14.37 7.13 33.82
N TYR A 169 -14.46 5.88 33.43
CA TYR A 169 -15.22 5.46 32.26
C TYR A 169 -16.71 5.42 32.56
N SER A 170 -17.53 5.99 31.71
CA SER A 170 -18.98 6.04 31.91
C SER A 170 -19.65 4.93 31.09
N ASP A 171 -19.74 3.72 31.67
CA ASP A 171 -20.36 2.57 30.95
C ASP A 171 -21.79 2.87 30.51
N ASP A 172 -22.57 3.61 31.32
CA ASP A 172 -23.97 3.95 30.99
C ASP A 172 -24.10 4.91 29.78
N SER A 173 -23.07 5.68 29.53
CA SER A 173 -23.06 6.70 28.44
C SER A 173 -22.37 6.24 27.17
N ASN A 174 -21.67 5.11 27.21
CA ASN A 174 -20.91 4.58 26.10
C ASN A 174 -21.59 3.38 25.45
N GLN A 175 -21.36 3.20 24.15
CA GLN A 175 -21.92 2.09 23.38
C GLN A 175 -21.26 0.74 23.67
N ILE A 176 -20.05 0.77 24.24
CA ILE A 176 -19.28 -0.42 24.60
C ILE A 176 -18.86 -0.32 26.07
N SER A 177 -18.77 -1.44 26.76
CA SER A 177 -18.29 -1.47 28.14
C SER A 177 -16.78 -1.24 28.21
N PHE A 178 -16.26 -0.77 29.36
CA PHE A 178 -14.82 -0.59 29.55
C PHE A 178 -14.03 -1.88 29.33
N ALA A 179 -14.62 -3.02 29.70
CA ALA A 179 -14.00 -4.34 29.46
C ALA A 179 -13.85 -4.70 27.97
N GLN A 180 -14.68 -4.11 27.12
CA GLN A 180 -14.65 -4.32 25.65
C GLN A 180 -13.90 -3.21 24.92
N LEU A 181 -13.52 -2.14 25.61
CA LEU A 181 -12.83 -1.01 25.01
C LEU A 181 -11.39 -1.40 24.68
N GLN A 182 -11.08 -1.44 23.40
CA GLN A 182 -9.74 -1.72 22.90
C GLN A 182 -8.96 -0.43 22.65
N LEU A 183 -7.64 -0.46 22.78
CA LEU A 183 -6.79 0.73 22.63
C LEU A 183 -6.98 1.46 21.28
N HIS A 184 -7.27 0.71 20.22
CA HIS A 184 -7.52 1.31 18.90
C HIS A 184 -8.84 2.08 18.79
N HIS A 185 -9.83 1.80 19.63
CA HIS A 185 -11.12 2.50 19.61
C HIS A 185 -10.98 4.01 19.89
N ASN A 186 -9.89 4.42 20.52
CA ASN A 186 -9.62 5.82 20.83
C ASN A 186 -9.62 6.74 19.60
N VAL A 187 -9.28 6.20 18.44
CA VAL A 187 -9.16 6.98 17.18
C VAL A 187 -10.48 7.03 16.43
N THR A 188 -11.35 6.05 16.63
CA THR A 188 -12.54 5.84 15.79
C THR A 188 -13.85 5.95 16.54
N LEU A 189 -13.85 5.81 17.86
CA LEU A 189 -15.05 5.82 18.67
C LEU A 189 -14.95 6.90 19.76
N PRO A 190 -15.75 7.97 19.67
CA PRO A 190 -15.82 8.92 20.77
C PRO A 190 -16.38 8.25 22.02
N VAL A 191 -15.64 8.32 23.12
CA VAL A 191 -16.05 7.78 24.41
C VAL A 191 -16.23 8.88 25.44
N GLN A 192 -17.20 8.69 26.33
CA GLN A 192 -17.54 9.60 27.40
C GLN A 192 -16.78 9.19 28.68
N TRP A 193 -16.05 10.13 29.23
CA TRP A 193 -15.36 9.99 30.51
C TRP A 193 -16.07 10.80 31.58
N LYS A 194 -15.99 10.36 32.81
CA LYS A 194 -16.61 11.01 33.95
C LYS A 194 -15.54 11.27 35.03
N CYS A 195 -15.45 12.50 35.47
CA CYS A 195 -14.54 12.83 36.57
C CYS A 195 -14.98 12.13 37.87
N ASP A 196 -14.06 11.43 38.53
CA ASP A 196 -14.30 10.73 39.78
C ASP A 196 -14.51 11.68 40.99
N HIS A 197 -14.08 12.96 40.85
CA HIS A 197 -14.25 13.95 41.91
C HIS A 197 -15.55 14.77 41.80
N CYS A 198 -15.88 15.22 40.57
CA CYS A 198 -17.01 16.15 40.40
C CYS A 198 -18.16 15.58 39.55
N ASN A 199 -18.04 14.35 39.08
CA ASN A 199 -19.00 13.67 38.20
C ASN A 199 -19.25 14.38 36.84
N SER A 200 -18.49 15.40 36.48
CA SER A 200 -18.59 16.03 35.16
C SER A 200 -18.20 15.04 34.06
N GLN A 201 -18.97 15.02 32.99
CA GLN A 201 -18.69 14.23 31.78
C GLN A 201 -17.89 15.09 30.78
N PHE A 202 -16.98 14.46 30.04
CA PHE A 202 -16.15 15.11 29.01
C PHE A 202 -15.73 14.12 27.93
#